data_e86ec6b6e3ca4db0563c6c94e18665cf
#
_entry.id   e86ec6b6e3ca4db0563c6c94e18665cf
#
_cell.length_a   1.000
_cell.length_b   1.000
_cell.length_c   1.000
_cell.angle_alpha   90.00
_cell.angle_beta   90.00
_cell.angle_gamma   90.00
#
_symmetry.space_group_name_H-M   'P 1'
#
loop_
_entity.id
_entity.type
_entity.pdbx_description
1 polymer ?
#
loop_
_entity_poly.entity_id
_entity_poly.type
_entity_poly.pdbx_seq_one_letter_code
_entity_poly.pdbx_strand_id
1 'polypeptide(L)'
;MAGFHLDDTIAAVPTAMAPAGIGIVRISGNDAFEVADRVFRAKKEGKKLSAVKSHTIHYGWITEGEEVIDEVLVMVMKGPKTYTGENTVEIDCHGGVLAVKKVLEAVLNAGARAADPGEFTKRAFLNGRMDLTQAEAVMDVISAKSAYALKSSESQLRGTVKKAIRAIREKLIYEIAFIESALDDPEHISLDGYPERLAVVVAEQKKQVEKLLASADEGKMIQEGIKTVILGKPNAGKSSLLNLLAGEEKAIVTDIAGTTRDVLEENLVLKGISLRILDTAGIRKTADTVEKIGVDRALEHAKDADLILYVVDASVPLDENDAKIMEILKGRKAIVLLNKSDLTAVIEKEEMEQKTGAPVISISAREETGMEELEEQMKKMFFQGEISFNDEVYITNARHKQALLEAKKSLELTAGSIEMGMPEDFFSIDLMNAYEELGLIIGEAVGEDLVNEIFSKFCTGK
;
A
#
# COMPACT_ATOMS: atom_id res chain seq x y z
N MET A 1 14.01 -14.98 -17.91
CA MET A 1 12.54 -15.05 -17.88
C MET A 1 12.09 -16.14 -18.85
N ALA A 2 12.08 -17.38 -18.42
CA ALA A 2 11.61 -18.50 -19.24
C ALA A 2 10.38 -19.08 -18.52
N GLY A 3 9.24 -19.10 -19.19
CA GLY A 3 8.09 -19.89 -18.74
C GLY A 3 6.70 -19.24 -18.73
N PHE A 4 6.57 -17.92 -18.90
CA PHE A 4 5.24 -17.32 -18.98
C PHE A 4 4.69 -17.39 -20.41
N HIS A 5 3.71 -18.26 -20.65
CA HIS A 5 2.92 -18.26 -21.88
C HIS A 5 1.81 -17.19 -21.77
N LEU A 6 2.03 -16.04 -22.41
CA LEU A 6 1.07 -14.93 -22.50
C LEU A 6 0.31 -14.93 -23.85
N ASP A 7 0.20 -16.08 -24.50
CA ASP A 7 -0.33 -16.17 -25.88
C ASP A 7 -1.87 -16.16 -25.92
N ASP A 8 -2.54 -16.30 -24.78
CA ASP A 8 -3.99 -16.32 -24.67
C ASP A 8 -4.61 -14.93 -24.46
N THR A 9 -5.86 -14.79 -24.86
CA THR A 9 -6.65 -13.57 -24.65
C THR A 9 -7.53 -13.74 -23.42
N ILE A 10 -7.45 -12.80 -22.50
CA ILE A 10 -8.18 -12.81 -21.21
C ILE A 10 -9.26 -11.75 -21.16
N ALA A 11 -10.29 -12.00 -20.33
CA ALA A 11 -11.33 -11.03 -20.05
C ALA A 11 -11.76 -11.07 -18.59
N ALA A 12 -12.13 -9.90 -18.03
CA ALA A 12 -12.74 -9.76 -16.72
C ALA A 12 -13.54 -8.46 -16.59
N VAL A 13 -14.23 -8.33 -15.45
CA VAL A 13 -14.94 -7.11 -15.03
C VAL A 13 -14.07 -6.33 -14.04
N PRO A 14 -13.46 -5.20 -14.42
CA PRO A 14 -12.66 -4.38 -13.52
C PRO A 14 -13.47 -3.45 -12.61
N THR A 15 -14.76 -3.28 -12.87
CA THR A 15 -15.67 -2.47 -12.05
C THR A 15 -16.32 -3.30 -10.95
N ALA A 16 -16.80 -2.65 -9.88
CA ALA A 16 -17.50 -3.33 -8.80
C ALA A 16 -18.75 -4.05 -9.32
N MET A 17 -18.99 -5.28 -8.86
CA MET A 17 -20.17 -6.07 -9.19
C MET A 17 -21.36 -5.68 -8.31
N ALA A 18 -21.80 -4.42 -8.45
CA ALA A 18 -22.95 -3.84 -7.77
C ALA A 18 -23.75 -2.99 -8.77
N PRO A 19 -25.05 -2.74 -8.53
CA PRO A 19 -25.85 -1.87 -9.40
C PRO A 19 -25.20 -0.48 -9.53
N ALA A 20 -24.83 -0.10 -10.76
CA ALA A 20 -24.17 1.16 -11.10
C ALA A 20 -24.69 1.68 -12.44
N GLY A 21 -24.33 2.91 -12.82
CA GLY A 21 -24.68 3.45 -14.13
C GLY A 21 -23.93 2.77 -15.28
N ILE A 22 -22.67 2.36 -15.03
CA ILE A 22 -21.79 1.75 -16.04
C ILE A 22 -21.08 0.56 -15.42
N GLY A 23 -20.95 -0.54 -16.19
CA GLY A 23 -20.06 -1.66 -15.94
C GLY A 23 -19.07 -1.80 -17.10
N ILE A 24 -17.87 -2.27 -16.83
CA ILE A 24 -16.82 -2.44 -17.83
C ILE A 24 -16.45 -3.91 -17.93
N VAL A 25 -16.37 -4.45 -19.15
CA VAL A 25 -15.73 -5.72 -19.45
C VAL A 25 -14.45 -5.42 -20.22
N ARG A 26 -13.31 -5.83 -19.68
CA ARG A 26 -11.98 -5.63 -20.30
C ARG A 26 -11.49 -6.92 -20.92
N ILE A 27 -10.96 -6.83 -22.14
CA ILE A 27 -10.32 -7.90 -22.89
C ILE A 27 -8.88 -7.49 -23.16
N SER A 28 -7.91 -8.38 -22.95
CA SER A 28 -6.49 -8.15 -23.27
C SER A 28 -5.86 -9.38 -23.87
N GLY A 29 -5.01 -9.21 -24.87
CA GLY A 29 -4.27 -10.28 -25.54
C GLY A 29 -4.21 -10.12 -27.05
N ASN A 30 -3.57 -11.08 -27.71
CA ASN A 30 -3.34 -11.02 -29.14
C ASN A 30 -4.65 -10.96 -29.93
N ASP A 31 -5.65 -11.75 -29.55
CA ASP A 31 -6.93 -11.89 -30.26
C ASP A 31 -8.05 -10.97 -29.67
N ALA A 32 -7.68 -9.94 -28.88
CA ALA A 32 -8.65 -9.09 -28.19
C ALA A 32 -9.65 -8.42 -29.16
N PHE A 33 -9.19 -8.01 -30.34
CA PHE A 33 -10.03 -7.37 -31.35
C PHE A 33 -10.95 -8.39 -32.06
N GLU A 34 -10.42 -9.57 -32.38
CA GLU A 34 -11.16 -10.66 -33.01
C GLU A 34 -12.26 -11.20 -32.09
N VAL A 35 -11.96 -11.37 -30.81
CA VAL A 35 -12.96 -11.75 -29.79
C VAL A 35 -14.05 -10.68 -29.70
N ALA A 36 -13.68 -9.41 -29.63
CA ALA A 36 -14.64 -8.30 -29.57
C ALA A 36 -15.47 -8.19 -30.85
N ASP A 37 -14.86 -8.40 -32.05
CA ASP A 37 -15.57 -8.39 -33.34
C ASP A 37 -16.62 -9.50 -33.48
N ARG A 38 -16.51 -10.60 -32.73
CA ARG A 38 -17.49 -11.71 -32.75
C ARG A 38 -18.75 -11.36 -31.99
N VAL A 39 -18.69 -10.48 -30.99
CA VAL A 39 -19.82 -10.13 -30.12
C VAL A 39 -20.34 -8.72 -30.36
N PHE A 40 -19.57 -7.84 -30.96
CA PHE A 40 -19.93 -6.44 -31.17
C PHE A 40 -20.54 -6.18 -32.54
N ARG A 41 -21.73 -5.60 -32.56
CA ARG A 41 -22.39 -5.10 -33.75
C ARG A 41 -22.45 -3.59 -33.75
N ALA A 42 -21.66 -2.97 -34.65
CA ALA A 42 -21.64 -1.52 -34.76
C ALA A 42 -22.93 -0.98 -35.42
N LYS A 43 -23.31 0.25 -35.07
CA LYS A 43 -24.40 0.97 -35.74
C LYS A 43 -24.18 1.09 -37.25
N LYS A 44 -22.92 1.25 -37.68
CA LYS A 44 -22.54 1.24 -39.09
C LYS A 44 -22.22 -0.19 -39.51
N GLU A 45 -23.03 -0.75 -40.42
CA GLU A 45 -22.81 -2.11 -40.94
C GLU A 45 -21.41 -2.33 -41.50
N GLY A 46 -20.87 -3.54 -41.25
CA GLY A 46 -19.56 -3.97 -41.76
C GLY A 46 -18.35 -3.33 -41.05
N LYS A 47 -18.55 -2.53 -40.00
CA LYS A 47 -17.44 -1.97 -39.23
C LYS A 47 -16.86 -3.02 -38.31
N LYS A 48 -15.56 -3.26 -38.42
CA LYS A 48 -14.80 -4.15 -37.52
C LYS A 48 -13.88 -3.36 -36.60
N LEU A 49 -13.81 -3.76 -35.33
CA LEU A 49 -12.94 -3.15 -34.33
C LEU A 49 -11.45 -3.38 -34.62
N SER A 50 -11.12 -4.54 -35.19
CA SER A 50 -9.76 -4.86 -35.66
C SER A 50 -9.21 -3.88 -36.69
N ALA A 51 -10.09 -3.27 -37.50
CA ALA A 51 -9.72 -2.34 -38.59
C ALA A 51 -9.72 -0.85 -38.18
N VAL A 52 -10.15 -0.49 -36.97
CA VAL A 52 -10.22 0.91 -36.56
C VAL A 52 -8.89 1.43 -36.01
N LYS A 53 -8.75 2.74 -35.85
CA LYS A 53 -7.60 3.37 -35.23
C LYS A 53 -7.59 3.09 -33.72
N SER A 54 -6.37 3.01 -33.15
CA SER A 54 -6.18 2.91 -31.70
C SER A 54 -6.71 4.14 -30.98
N HIS A 55 -7.13 3.96 -29.74
CA HIS A 55 -7.67 5.00 -28.84
C HIS A 55 -8.92 5.68 -29.42
N THR A 56 -9.84 4.86 -29.94
CA THR A 56 -11.13 5.31 -30.45
C THR A 56 -12.29 4.60 -29.78
N ILE A 57 -13.42 5.28 -29.67
CA ILE A 57 -14.64 4.77 -29.03
C ILE A 57 -15.69 4.51 -30.12
N HIS A 58 -16.41 3.40 -29.98
CA HIS A 58 -17.40 2.94 -30.94
C HIS A 58 -18.71 2.58 -30.25
N TYR A 59 -19.79 3.15 -30.75
CA TYR A 59 -21.15 2.86 -30.31
C TYR A 59 -21.73 1.68 -31.08
N GLY A 60 -22.44 0.80 -30.37
CA GLY A 60 -23.13 -0.35 -30.94
C GLY A 60 -23.79 -1.23 -29.88
N TRP A 61 -23.89 -2.50 -30.17
CA TRP A 61 -24.57 -3.48 -29.32
C TRP A 61 -23.68 -4.72 -29.15
N ILE A 62 -23.75 -5.32 -27.96
CA ILE A 62 -23.25 -6.68 -27.75
C ILE A 62 -24.39 -7.65 -28.07
N THR A 63 -24.07 -8.67 -28.86
CA THR A 63 -25.07 -9.64 -29.33
C THR A 63 -24.52 -11.07 -29.13
N GLU A 64 -25.42 -12.01 -28.86
CA GLU A 64 -25.17 -13.44 -28.91
C GLU A 64 -26.13 -14.04 -29.95
N GLY A 65 -25.54 -14.43 -31.10
CA GLY A 65 -26.35 -14.75 -32.26
C GLY A 65 -27.21 -13.56 -32.72
N GLU A 66 -28.53 -13.74 -32.74
CA GLU A 66 -29.49 -12.68 -33.10
C GLU A 66 -29.97 -11.86 -31.87
N GLU A 67 -29.75 -12.34 -30.66
CA GLU A 67 -30.16 -11.68 -29.43
C GLU A 67 -29.24 -10.47 -29.11
N VAL A 68 -29.86 -9.32 -28.86
CA VAL A 68 -29.14 -8.14 -28.36
C VAL A 68 -29.07 -8.24 -26.83
N ILE A 69 -27.86 -8.26 -26.29
CA ILE A 69 -27.63 -8.32 -24.84
C ILE A 69 -27.68 -6.92 -24.23
N ASP A 70 -26.93 -5.97 -24.82
CA ASP A 70 -26.88 -4.61 -24.30
C ASP A 70 -26.42 -3.62 -25.39
N GLU A 71 -26.75 -2.35 -25.18
CA GLU A 71 -26.24 -1.20 -25.93
C GLU A 71 -24.98 -0.66 -25.24
N VAL A 72 -23.88 -0.50 -25.99
CA VAL A 72 -22.56 -0.31 -25.41
C VAL A 72 -21.73 0.75 -26.13
N LEU A 73 -20.71 1.26 -25.41
CA LEU A 73 -19.55 1.92 -25.99
C LEU A 73 -18.36 0.98 -25.92
N VAL A 74 -17.63 0.84 -27.01
CA VAL A 74 -16.44 -0.01 -27.06
C VAL A 74 -15.21 0.83 -27.35
N MET A 75 -14.24 0.76 -26.44
CA MET A 75 -12.95 1.42 -26.56
C MET A 75 -11.92 0.45 -27.12
N VAL A 76 -11.17 0.85 -28.15
CA VAL A 76 -10.13 0.03 -28.80
C VAL A 76 -8.76 0.64 -28.57
N MET A 77 -7.84 -0.13 -28.03
CA MET A 77 -6.47 0.29 -27.71
C MET A 77 -5.48 -0.74 -28.25
N LYS A 78 -4.62 -0.34 -29.19
CA LYS A 78 -3.60 -1.20 -29.79
C LYS A 78 -2.30 -1.13 -29.00
N GLY A 79 -1.72 -2.28 -28.71
CA GLY A 79 -0.41 -2.39 -28.08
C GLY A 79 0.70 -1.66 -28.88
N PRO A 80 1.82 -1.27 -28.24
CA PRO A 80 2.12 -1.45 -26.81
C PRO A 80 1.62 -0.32 -25.89
N LYS A 81 0.94 0.72 -26.40
CA LYS A 81 0.47 1.88 -25.63
C LYS A 81 -0.88 1.59 -24.97
N THR A 82 -0.93 0.56 -24.12
CA THR A 82 -2.12 0.12 -23.37
C THR A 82 -1.77 -0.17 -21.93
N TYR A 83 -2.73 -0.56 -21.10
CA TYR A 83 -2.47 -0.91 -19.71
C TYR A 83 -1.56 -2.13 -19.57
N THR A 84 -1.84 -3.19 -20.32
CA THR A 84 -1.07 -4.45 -20.28
C THR A 84 0.15 -4.47 -21.22
N GLY A 85 0.25 -3.51 -22.14
CA GLY A 85 1.18 -3.56 -23.27
C GLY A 85 0.67 -4.38 -24.46
N GLU A 86 -0.47 -5.08 -24.31
CA GLU A 86 -1.12 -5.90 -25.34
C GLU A 86 -2.26 -5.13 -26.04
N ASN A 87 -2.86 -5.73 -27.07
CA ASN A 87 -4.12 -5.24 -27.59
C ASN A 87 -5.21 -5.32 -26.53
N THR A 88 -5.93 -4.23 -26.32
CA THR A 88 -6.94 -4.14 -25.27
C THR A 88 -8.24 -3.59 -25.83
N VAL A 89 -9.37 -4.18 -25.42
CA VAL A 89 -10.70 -3.68 -25.67
C VAL A 89 -11.42 -3.51 -24.33
N GLU A 90 -12.08 -2.36 -24.15
CA GLU A 90 -13.01 -2.14 -23.04
C GLU A 90 -14.41 -1.96 -23.57
N ILE A 91 -15.36 -2.67 -23.01
CA ILE A 91 -16.78 -2.63 -23.34
C ILE A 91 -17.50 -1.99 -22.17
N ASP A 92 -17.93 -0.74 -22.36
CA ASP A 92 -18.73 -0.01 -21.39
C ASP A 92 -20.21 -0.35 -21.62
N CYS A 93 -20.77 -1.17 -20.75
CA CYS A 93 -22.17 -1.61 -20.75
C CYS A 93 -22.96 -0.99 -19.60
N HIS A 94 -24.29 -1.20 -19.57
CA HIS A 94 -25.06 -0.81 -18.41
C HIS A 94 -24.63 -1.58 -17.16
N GLY A 95 -24.47 -0.86 -16.02
CA GLY A 95 -23.88 -1.38 -14.77
C GLY A 95 -24.81 -2.28 -13.94
N GLY A 96 -25.85 -2.87 -14.55
CA GLY A 96 -26.65 -3.91 -13.92
C GLY A 96 -25.85 -5.21 -13.80
N VAL A 97 -25.82 -5.85 -12.61
CA VAL A 97 -25.04 -7.07 -12.36
C VAL A 97 -25.30 -8.15 -13.40
N LEU A 98 -26.57 -8.33 -13.83
CA LEU A 98 -26.93 -9.33 -14.84
C LEU A 98 -26.45 -8.92 -16.23
N ALA A 99 -26.57 -7.64 -16.62
CA ALA A 99 -26.10 -7.15 -17.90
C ALA A 99 -24.59 -7.34 -18.05
N VAL A 100 -23.81 -6.90 -17.04
CA VAL A 100 -22.35 -7.07 -17.02
C VAL A 100 -21.94 -8.55 -17.11
N LYS A 101 -22.62 -9.44 -16.37
CA LYS A 101 -22.37 -10.89 -16.44
C LYS A 101 -22.65 -11.45 -17.84
N LYS A 102 -23.76 -11.11 -18.46
CA LYS A 102 -24.09 -11.58 -19.82
C LYS A 102 -23.11 -11.07 -20.87
N VAL A 103 -22.65 -9.81 -20.75
CA VAL A 103 -21.61 -9.28 -21.64
C VAL A 103 -20.29 -10.04 -21.46
N LEU A 104 -19.88 -10.31 -20.22
CA LEU A 104 -18.69 -11.12 -19.95
C LEU A 104 -18.84 -12.55 -20.52
N GLU A 105 -19.97 -13.22 -20.28
CA GLU A 105 -20.26 -14.55 -20.79
C GLU A 105 -20.17 -14.60 -22.32
N ALA A 106 -20.73 -13.62 -23.03
CA ALA A 106 -20.64 -13.53 -24.48
C ALA A 106 -19.17 -13.41 -24.94
N VAL A 107 -18.36 -12.61 -24.24
CA VAL A 107 -16.93 -12.44 -24.54
C VAL A 107 -16.14 -13.74 -24.31
N LEU A 108 -16.43 -14.46 -23.21
CA LEU A 108 -15.79 -15.75 -22.91
C LEU A 108 -16.19 -16.82 -23.94
N ASN A 109 -17.49 -16.89 -24.32
CA ASN A 109 -17.97 -17.78 -25.36
C ASN A 109 -17.36 -17.46 -26.75
N ALA A 110 -16.96 -16.20 -26.97
CA ALA A 110 -16.28 -15.77 -28.18
C ALA A 110 -14.79 -16.12 -28.23
N GLY A 111 -14.23 -16.71 -27.17
CA GLY A 111 -12.87 -17.27 -27.15
C GLY A 111 -11.88 -16.58 -26.23
N ALA A 112 -12.30 -15.66 -25.39
CA ALA A 112 -11.47 -15.19 -24.28
C ALA A 112 -11.51 -16.19 -23.11
N ARG A 113 -10.42 -16.27 -22.34
CA ARG A 113 -10.39 -16.95 -21.04
C ARG A 113 -10.73 -15.96 -19.92
N ALA A 114 -11.34 -16.44 -18.86
CA ALA A 114 -11.47 -15.62 -17.64
C ALA A 114 -10.08 -15.29 -17.08
N ALA A 115 -9.85 -14.02 -16.74
CA ALA A 115 -8.60 -13.57 -16.14
C ALA A 115 -8.49 -14.02 -14.69
N ASP A 116 -7.28 -14.41 -14.29
CA ASP A 116 -6.93 -14.65 -12.90
C ASP A 116 -6.86 -13.31 -12.11
N PRO A 117 -6.94 -13.34 -10.77
CA PRO A 117 -6.68 -12.17 -9.95
C PRO A 117 -5.34 -11.51 -10.29
N GLY A 118 -5.33 -10.18 -10.50
CA GLY A 118 -4.12 -9.42 -10.82
C GLY A 118 -3.51 -9.65 -12.19
N GLU A 119 -4.13 -10.46 -13.07
CA GLU A 119 -3.50 -10.90 -14.32
C GLU A 119 -3.21 -9.76 -15.30
N PHE A 120 -4.06 -8.74 -15.39
CA PHE A 120 -3.77 -7.58 -16.25
C PHE A 120 -2.54 -6.81 -15.79
N THR A 121 -2.38 -6.59 -14.48
CA THR A 121 -1.21 -5.93 -13.92
C THR A 121 0.04 -6.81 -14.03
N LYS A 122 -0.10 -8.13 -13.83
CA LYS A 122 0.96 -9.11 -14.07
C LYS A 122 1.47 -9.05 -15.50
N ARG A 123 0.57 -9.01 -16.50
CA ARG A 123 0.94 -8.85 -17.92
C ARG A 123 1.63 -7.51 -18.19
N ALA A 124 1.15 -6.43 -17.57
CA ALA A 124 1.81 -5.13 -17.66
C ALA A 124 3.25 -5.16 -17.11
N PHE A 125 3.49 -5.87 -16.00
CA PHE A 125 4.82 -6.11 -15.46
C PHE A 125 5.68 -6.98 -16.38
N LEU A 126 5.18 -8.12 -16.85
CA LEU A 126 5.91 -9.03 -17.72
C LEU A 126 6.25 -8.40 -19.09
N ASN A 127 5.38 -7.54 -19.61
CA ASN A 127 5.61 -6.77 -20.83
C ASN A 127 6.50 -5.52 -20.60
N GLY A 128 7.07 -5.35 -19.42
CA GLY A 128 8.00 -4.26 -19.09
C GLY A 128 7.40 -2.86 -19.01
N ARG A 129 6.05 -2.75 -19.03
CA ARG A 129 5.37 -1.46 -18.91
C ARG A 129 5.58 -0.82 -17.53
N MET A 130 5.62 -1.63 -16.50
CA MET A 130 5.88 -1.24 -15.10
C MET A 130 6.80 -2.24 -14.43
N ASP A 131 7.48 -1.83 -13.37
CA ASP A 131 8.21 -2.74 -12.48
C ASP A 131 7.32 -3.26 -11.36
N LEU A 132 7.89 -4.15 -10.53
CA LEU A 132 7.13 -4.79 -9.47
C LEU A 132 6.65 -3.80 -8.39
N THR A 133 7.44 -2.75 -8.07
CA THR A 133 7.03 -1.72 -7.11
C THR A 133 5.85 -0.90 -7.61
N GLN A 134 5.83 -0.59 -8.90
CA GLN A 134 4.70 0.09 -9.54
C GLN A 134 3.46 -0.80 -9.63
N ALA A 135 3.65 -2.11 -9.87
CA ALA A 135 2.55 -3.07 -9.88
C ALA A 135 1.90 -3.17 -8.48
N GLU A 136 2.69 -3.32 -7.42
CA GLU A 136 2.21 -3.32 -6.03
C GLU A 136 1.48 -2.01 -5.69
N ALA A 137 2.02 -0.86 -6.14
CA ALA A 137 1.40 0.45 -5.93
C ALA A 137 0.01 0.60 -6.58
N VAL A 138 -0.33 -0.17 -7.62
CA VAL A 138 -1.70 -0.21 -8.19
C VAL A 138 -2.70 -0.66 -7.13
N MET A 139 -2.38 -1.70 -6.36
CA MET A 139 -3.25 -2.16 -5.27
C MET A 139 -3.29 -1.18 -4.11
N ASP A 140 -2.15 -0.57 -3.80
CA ASP A 140 -2.07 0.45 -2.76
C ASP A 140 -2.95 1.67 -3.05
N VAL A 141 -3.00 2.14 -4.32
CA VAL A 141 -3.91 3.20 -4.77
C VAL A 141 -5.38 2.80 -4.61
N ILE A 142 -5.72 1.54 -4.95
CA ILE A 142 -7.10 1.04 -4.87
C ILE A 142 -7.56 0.89 -3.41
N SER A 143 -6.65 0.46 -2.53
CA SER A 143 -6.93 0.20 -1.11
C SER A 143 -6.66 1.39 -0.20
N ALA A 144 -6.16 2.51 -0.72
CA ALA A 144 -5.83 3.70 0.05
C ALA A 144 -7.05 4.19 0.85
N LYS A 145 -6.88 4.34 2.17
CA LYS A 145 -7.94 4.77 3.10
C LYS A 145 -7.79 6.21 3.56
N SER A 146 -6.69 6.88 3.19
CA SER A 146 -6.41 8.27 3.54
C SER A 146 -5.75 9.01 2.38
N ALA A 147 -5.81 10.35 2.43
CA ALA A 147 -5.15 11.20 1.44
C ALA A 147 -3.62 10.99 1.41
N TYR A 148 -3.02 10.71 2.55
CA TYR A 148 -1.58 10.44 2.63
C TYR A 148 -1.22 9.07 2.04
N ALA A 149 -2.02 8.03 2.31
CA ALA A 149 -1.84 6.72 1.67
C ALA A 149 -1.94 6.84 0.15
N LEU A 150 -2.96 7.54 -0.36
CA LEU A 150 -3.15 7.75 -1.79
C LEU A 150 -1.96 8.49 -2.43
N LYS A 151 -1.46 9.58 -1.82
CA LYS A 151 -0.29 10.31 -2.32
C LYS A 151 0.98 9.46 -2.32
N SER A 152 1.23 8.69 -1.27
CA SER A 152 2.36 7.77 -1.19
C SER A 152 2.30 6.73 -2.29
N SER A 153 1.14 6.09 -2.48
CA SER A 153 0.93 5.07 -3.53
C SER A 153 1.05 5.67 -4.93
N GLU A 154 0.55 6.90 -5.17
CA GLU A 154 0.70 7.60 -6.43
C GLU A 154 2.18 7.92 -6.73
N SER A 155 2.96 8.33 -5.73
CA SER A 155 4.41 8.54 -5.86
C SER A 155 5.13 7.26 -6.27
N GLN A 156 4.81 6.13 -5.62
CA GLN A 156 5.38 4.83 -5.98
C GLN A 156 4.96 4.38 -7.39
N LEU A 157 3.69 4.59 -7.77
CA LEU A 157 3.19 4.29 -9.11
C LEU A 157 3.92 5.09 -10.20
N ARG A 158 4.37 6.31 -9.89
CA ARG A 158 5.25 7.13 -10.76
C ARG A 158 6.69 6.62 -10.81
N GLY A 159 7.06 5.60 -10.02
CA GLY A 159 8.36 4.94 -10.05
C GLY A 159 9.43 5.61 -9.19
N THR A 160 9.09 6.33 -8.12
CA THR A 160 10.06 6.96 -7.23
C THR A 160 10.96 5.92 -6.54
N VAL A 161 10.39 4.81 -6.04
CA VAL A 161 11.15 3.70 -5.46
C VAL A 161 12.07 3.08 -6.49
N LYS A 162 11.57 2.76 -7.69
CA LYS A 162 12.39 2.25 -8.81
C LYS A 162 13.60 3.13 -9.09
N LYS A 163 13.39 4.46 -9.18
CA LYS A 163 14.46 5.41 -9.47
C LYS A 163 15.53 5.40 -8.37
N ALA A 164 15.12 5.39 -7.10
CA ALA A 164 16.04 5.34 -5.97
C ALA A 164 16.86 4.04 -5.96
N ILE A 165 16.22 2.88 -6.13
CA ILE A 165 16.88 1.58 -6.17
C ILE A 165 17.83 1.47 -7.36
N ARG A 166 17.42 1.91 -8.56
CA ARG A 166 18.30 1.88 -9.74
C ARG A 166 19.53 2.74 -9.56
N ALA A 167 19.42 3.91 -8.96
CA ALA A 167 20.57 4.78 -8.73
C ALA A 167 21.65 4.11 -7.86
N ILE A 168 21.24 3.36 -6.83
CA ILE A 168 22.16 2.57 -6.00
C ILE A 168 22.76 1.43 -6.83
N ARG A 169 21.93 0.66 -7.54
CA ARG A 169 22.37 -0.49 -8.34
C ARG A 169 23.33 -0.11 -9.47
N GLU A 170 23.13 1.04 -10.12
CA GLU A 170 24.04 1.55 -11.16
C GLU A 170 25.46 1.81 -10.60
N LYS A 171 25.57 2.27 -9.35
CA LYS A 171 26.86 2.43 -8.69
C LYS A 171 27.51 1.09 -8.36
N LEU A 172 26.71 0.16 -7.80
CA LEU A 172 27.24 -1.16 -7.42
C LEU A 172 27.71 -1.95 -8.64
N ILE A 173 26.92 -2.02 -9.72
CA ILE A 173 27.30 -2.78 -10.91
C ILE A 173 28.51 -2.19 -11.61
N TYR A 174 28.72 -0.87 -11.54
CA TYR A 174 29.94 -0.24 -12.06
C TYR A 174 31.18 -0.72 -11.30
N GLU A 175 31.14 -0.75 -9.97
CA GLU A 175 32.26 -1.20 -9.15
C GLU A 175 32.50 -2.71 -9.31
N ILE A 176 31.44 -3.53 -9.37
CA ILE A 176 31.55 -4.96 -9.65
C ILE A 176 32.24 -5.20 -11.01
N ALA A 177 31.77 -4.54 -12.07
CA ALA A 177 32.35 -4.67 -13.40
C ALA A 177 33.81 -4.21 -13.43
N PHE A 178 34.18 -3.18 -12.67
CA PHE A 178 35.56 -2.71 -12.57
C PHE A 178 36.47 -3.76 -11.90
N ILE A 179 36.02 -4.34 -10.76
CA ILE A 179 36.76 -5.42 -10.06
C ILE A 179 36.95 -6.62 -10.98
N GLU A 180 35.87 -7.12 -11.58
CA GLU A 180 35.93 -8.29 -12.48
C GLU A 180 36.90 -8.03 -13.67
N SER A 181 36.82 -6.83 -14.27
CA SER A 181 37.73 -6.46 -15.37
C SER A 181 39.19 -6.41 -14.93
N ALA A 182 39.46 -5.91 -13.72
CA ALA A 182 40.83 -5.84 -13.19
C ALA A 182 41.38 -7.21 -12.81
N LEU A 183 40.54 -8.12 -12.35
CA LEU A 183 40.93 -9.51 -12.05
C LEU A 183 41.20 -10.29 -13.36
N ASP A 184 40.44 -10.03 -14.44
CA ASP A 184 40.63 -10.67 -15.74
C ASP A 184 41.87 -10.13 -16.47
N ASP A 185 42.21 -8.84 -16.35
CA ASP A 185 43.33 -8.19 -17.04
C ASP A 185 44.18 -7.35 -16.11
N PRO A 186 44.90 -7.99 -15.16
CA PRO A 186 45.70 -7.30 -14.13
C PRO A 186 46.94 -6.57 -14.69
N GLU A 187 47.34 -6.88 -15.92
CA GLU A 187 48.49 -6.20 -16.57
C GLU A 187 48.14 -4.78 -17.05
N HIS A 188 46.85 -4.52 -17.34
CA HIS A 188 46.39 -3.25 -17.89
C HIS A 188 45.50 -2.47 -16.91
N ILE A 189 44.87 -3.11 -15.92
CA ILE A 189 43.96 -2.47 -14.97
C ILE A 189 44.50 -2.67 -13.54
N SER A 190 45.05 -1.59 -12.93
CA SER A 190 45.58 -1.63 -11.55
C SER A 190 44.47 -1.41 -10.53
N LEU A 191 44.50 -2.18 -9.45
CA LEU A 191 43.69 -2.01 -8.25
C LEU A 191 44.39 -1.21 -7.15
N ASP A 192 45.53 -0.60 -7.43
CA ASP A 192 46.27 0.23 -6.45
C ASP A 192 45.42 1.43 -6.00
N GLY A 193 45.21 1.56 -4.69
CA GLY A 193 44.36 2.59 -4.10
C GLY A 193 42.85 2.42 -4.35
N TYR A 194 42.47 1.28 -4.96
CA TYR A 194 41.04 0.98 -5.24
C TYR A 194 40.25 0.69 -3.98
N PRO A 195 40.74 -0.08 -2.97
CA PRO A 195 39.99 -0.34 -1.74
C PRO A 195 39.53 0.94 -1.02
N GLU A 196 40.41 1.96 -0.94
CA GLU A 196 40.04 3.23 -0.30
C GLU A 196 39.00 4.00 -1.08
N ARG A 197 39.02 3.97 -2.42
CA ARG A 197 37.98 4.55 -3.29
C ARG A 197 36.69 3.80 -3.11
N LEU A 198 36.72 2.47 -3.14
CA LEU A 198 35.53 1.62 -2.98
C LEU A 198 34.89 1.84 -1.61
N ALA A 199 35.66 1.97 -0.53
CA ALA A 199 35.14 2.24 0.79
C ALA A 199 34.24 3.49 0.85
N VAL A 200 34.60 4.56 0.12
CA VAL A 200 33.81 5.78 0.03
C VAL A 200 32.50 5.49 -0.69
N VAL A 201 32.53 4.77 -1.81
CA VAL A 201 31.32 4.41 -2.58
C VAL A 201 30.41 3.54 -1.73
N VAL A 202 30.92 2.51 -1.08
CA VAL A 202 30.15 1.59 -0.21
C VAL A 202 29.49 2.36 0.93
N ALA A 203 30.21 3.27 1.60
CA ALA A 203 29.67 4.09 2.68
C ALA A 203 28.53 5.00 2.18
N GLU A 204 28.67 5.58 0.99
CA GLU A 204 27.62 6.41 0.38
C GLU A 204 26.38 5.58 0.03
N GLN A 205 26.55 4.41 -0.62
CA GLN A 205 25.42 3.54 -0.98
C GLN A 205 24.72 2.98 0.27
N LYS A 206 25.49 2.58 1.29
CA LYS A 206 24.94 2.17 2.58
C LYS A 206 24.08 3.28 3.20
N LYS A 207 24.54 4.54 3.18
CA LYS A 207 23.74 5.67 3.68
C LYS A 207 22.45 5.86 2.90
N GLN A 208 22.44 5.65 1.57
CA GLN A 208 21.20 5.71 0.77
C GLN A 208 20.23 4.58 1.15
N VAL A 209 20.71 3.36 1.33
CA VAL A 209 19.90 2.22 1.80
C VAL A 209 19.34 2.48 3.20
N GLU A 210 20.14 3.02 4.12
CA GLU A 210 19.70 3.39 5.47
C GLU A 210 18.62 4.48 5.46
N LYS A 211 18.71 5.46 4.56
CA LYS A 211 17.67 6.48 4.38
C LYS A 211 16.34 5.85 3.94
N LEU A 212 16.38 4.90 3.01
CA LEU A 212 15.18 4.17 2.57
C LEU A 212 14.61 3.30 3.70
N LEU A 213 15.46 2.62 4.46
CA LEU A 213 15.05 1.83 5.62
C LEU A 213 14.40 2.67 6.71
N ALA A 214 14.93 3.86 6.99
CA ALA A 214 14.36 4.77 7.98
C ALA A 214 12.93 5.19 7.63
N SER A 215 12.59 5.30 6.35
CA SER A 215 11.24 5.62 5.88
C SER A 215 10.24 4.46 5.98
N ALA A 216 10.71 3.22 6.25
CA ALA A 216 9.87 2.03 6.14
C ALA A 216 8.79 1.95 7.24
N ASP A 217 9.11 2.35 8.46
CA ASP A 217 8.14 2.33 9.55
C ASP A 217 7.09 3.41 9.38
N GLU A 218 7.48 4.62 8.95
CA GLU A 218 6.57 5.70 8.62
C GLU A 218 5.69 5.35 7.41
N GLY A 219 6.28 4.81 6.35
CA GLY A 219 5.57 4.37 5.15
C GLY A 219 4.53 3.30 5.44
N LYS A 220 4.83 2.34 6.30
CA LYS A 220 3.87 1.34 6.78
C LYS A 220 2.69 2.00 7.50
N MET A 221 2.95 2.95 8.41
CA MET A 221 1.88 3.66 9.14
C MET A 221 1.03 4.53 8.22
N ILE A 222 1.62 5.14 7.19
CA ILE A 222 0.89 5.88 6.16
C ILE A 222 -0.07 4.95 5.41
N GLN A 223 0.39 3.76 5.01
CA GLN A 223 -0.37 2.83 4.17
C GLN A 223 -1.41 2.03 4.96
N GLU A 224 -1.01 1.40 6.07
CA GLU A 224 -1.86 0.52 6.85
C GLU A 224 -2.71 1.28 7.89
N GLY A 225 -2.30 2.49 8.27
CA GLY A 225 -2.82 3.26 9.39
C GLY A 225 -2.16 2.90 10.72
N ILE A 226 -2.29 3.79 11.70
CA ILE A 226 -1.75 3.62 13.05
C ILE A 226 -2.72 2.74 13.84
N LYS A 227 -2.26 1.56 14.27
CA LYS A 227 -3.05 0.68 15.16
C LYS A 227 -3.28 1.37 16.49
N THR A 228 -4.52 1.77 16.74
CA THR A 228 -4.88 2.62 17.87
C THR A 228 -5.87 1.92 18.78
N VAL A 229 -5.61 1.92 20.07
CA VAL A 229 -6.57 1.50 21.09
C VAL A 229 -7.04 2.71 21.90
N ILE A 230 -8.35 2.79 22.16
CA ILE A 230 -8.95 3.85 22.97
C ILE A 230 -9.28 3.28 24.35
N LEU A 231 -8.55 3.74 25.37
CA LEU A 231 -8.74 3.36 26.76
C LEU A 231 -9.45 4.45 27.56
N GLY A 232 -10.06 4.10 28.66
CA GLY A 232 -10.69 5.07 29.57
C GLY A 232 -11.89 4.43 30.33
N LYS A 233 -12.27 5.03 31.44
CA LYS A 233 -13.41 4.58 32.23
C LYS A 233 -14.75 4.64 31.48
N PRO A 234 -15.80 3.96 31.94
CA PRO A 234 -17.15 4.20 31.48
C PRO A 234 -17.50 5.69 31.58
N ASN A 235 -18.22 6.23 30.62
CA ASN A 235 -18.65 7.64 30.54
C ASN A 235 -17.53 8.69 30.44
N ALA A 236 -16.26 8.32 30.28
CA ALA A 236 -15.17 9.26 29.99
C ALA A 236 -15.29 9.94 28.62
N GLY A 237 -16.17 9.43 27.73
CA GLY A 237 -16.43 10.02 26.43
C GLY A 237 -15.76 9.29 25.25
N LYS A 238 -15.33 8.03 25.44
CA LYS A 238 -14.73 7.20 24.37
C LYS A 238 -15.61 7.09 23.13
N SER A 239 -16.89 6.80 23.30
CA SER A 239 -17.85 6.69 22.17
C SER A 239 -18.08 8.05 21.49
N SER A 240 -18.06 9.15 22.26
CA SER A 240 -18.17 10.50 21.70
C SER A 240 -16.94 10.87 20.89
N LEU A 241 -15.74 10.54 21.38
CA LEU A 241 -14.49 10.71 20.65
C LEU A 241 -14.49 9.88 19.36
N LEU A 242 -14.92 8.62 19.44
CA LEU A 242 -15.00 7.74 18.26
C LEU A 242 -15.96 8.33 17.22
N ASN A 243 -17.12 8.84 17.64
CA ASN A 243 -18.09 9.47 16.75
C ASN A 243 -17.55 10.77 16.14
N LEU A 244 -16.80 11.55 16.89
CA LEU A 244 -16.16 12.78 16.41
C LEU A 244 -15.11 12.43 15.34
N LEU A 245 -14.23 11.46 15.59
CA LEU A 245 -13.25 10.97 14.62
C LEU A 245 -13.91 10.37 13.37
N ALA A 246 -15.06 9.70 13.54
CA ALA A 246 -15.84 9.14 12.43
C ALA A 246 -16.61 10.21 11.62
N GLY A 247 -16.85 11.37 12.19
CA GLY A 247 -17.57 12.48 11.56
C GLY A 247 -16.70 13.35 10.66
N GLU A 248 -15.38 13.44 10.91
CA GLU A 248 -14.47 14.27 10.12
C GLU A 248 -14.24 13.69 8.70
N GLU A 249 -14.01 12.39 8.56
CA GLU A 249 -14.04 11.69 7.26
C GLU A 249 -14.26 10.19 7.53
N LYS A 250 -15.42 9.66 7.22
CA LYS A 250 -15.58 8.20 7.16
C LYS A 250 -14.71 7.64 6.04
N ALA A 251 -13.74 6.81 6.40
CA ALA A 251 -13.06 6.00 5.40
C ALA A 251 -14.13 5.27 4.55
N ILE A 252 -14.04 5.42 3.24
CA ILE A 252 -14.93 4.73 2.31
C ILE A 252 -14.69 3.24 2.53
N VAL A 253 -15.59 2.58 3.25
CA VAL A 253 -15.56 1.12 3.45
C VAL A 253 -15.96 0.51 2.12
N THR A 254 -15.00 0.10 1.33
CA THR A 254 -15.25 -0.83 0.25
C THR A 254 -15.30 -2.23 0.86
N ASP A 255 -16.50 -2.82 0.92
CA ASP A 255 -16.68 -4.24 1.21
C ASP A 255 -16.02 -5.06 0.10
N ILE A 256 -14.75 -5.35 0.24
CA ILE A 256 -14.10 -6.38 -0.58
C ILE A 256 -14.58 -7.71 -0.02
N ALA A 257 -15.43 -8.39 -0.76
CA ALA A 257 -15.94 -9.71 -0.40
C ALA A 257 -14.76 -10.69 -0.21
N GLY A 258 -14.52 -11.09 1.03
CA GLY A 258 -13.48 -12.07 1.38
C GLY A 258 -12.74 -11.83 2.70
N THR A 259 -12.88 -10.68 3.36
CA THR A 259 -12.12 -10.33 4.58
C THR A 259 -12.95 -10.34 5.87
N THR A 260 -14.15 -10.93 5.87
CA THR A 260 -15.00 -11.02 7.05
C THR A 260 -14.71 -12.29 7.86
N ARG A 261 -13.65 -12.26 8.66
CA ARG A 261 -13.50 -13.09 9.89
C ARG A 261 -12.26 -12.61 10.62
N ASP A 262 -12.38 -11.58 11.41
CA ASP A 262 -11.66 -11.42 12.68
C ASP A 262 -11.68 -9.94 13.07
N VAL A 263 -12.09 -9.68 14.34
CA VAL A 263 -12.04 -8.40 15.05
C VAL A 263 -12.73 -7.24 14.32
N LEU A 264 -13.73 -6.63 14.91
CA LEU A 264 -14.39 -5.41 14.43
C LEU A 264 -13.40 -4.23 14.47
N GLU A 265 -12.56 -4.14 13.46
CA GLU A 265 -11.64 -3.01 13.25
C GLU A 265 -12.38 -1.91 12.48
N GLU A 266 -12.28 -0.70 12.96
CA GLU A 266 -12.82 0.48 12.28
C GLU A 266 -11.67 1.38 11.84
N ASN A 267 -11.66 1.77 10.56
CA ASN A 267 -10.68 2.71 10.04
C ASN A 267 -11.27 4.12 10.08
N LEU A 268 -10.62 5.01 10.82
CA LEU A 268 -10.95 6.41 10.93
C LEU A 268 -9.84 7.25 10.32
N VAL A 269 -10.18 8.44 9.85
CA VAL A 269 -9.20 9.37 9.27
C VAL A 269 -9.26 10.69 10.04
N LEU A 270 -8.16 11.08 10.63
CA LEU A 270 -7.98 12.40 11.27
C LEU A 270 -7.07 13.24 10.37
N LYS A 271 -7.65 14.17 9.61
CA LYS A 271 -6.93 15.11 8.72
C LYS A 271 -5.83 14.43 7.87
N GLY A 272 -6.18 13.30 7.24
CA GLY A 272 -5.30 12.54 6.37
C GLY A 272 -4.48 11.44 7.06
N ILE A 273 -4.43 11.38 8.40
CA ILE A 273 -3.81 10.29 9.15
C ILE A 273 -4.84 9.19 9.35
N SER A 274 -4.55 7.98 8.87
CA SER A 274 -5.40 6.81 9.08
C SER A 274 -5.17 6.20 10.45
N LEU A 275 -6.24 5.99 11.21
CA LEU A 275 -6.27 5.31 12.50
C LEU A 275 -7.03 4.00 12.36
N ARG A 276 -6.40 2.89 12.70
CA ARG A 276 -7.01 1.57 12.74
C ARG A 276 -7.40 1.26 14.18
N ILE A 277 -8.67 1.51 14.51
CA ILE A 277 -9.16 1.35 15.87
C ILE A 277 -9.37 -0.12 16.18
N LEU A 278 -8.68 -0.62 17.21
CA LEU A 278 -8.82 -1.97 17.71
C LEU A 278 -9.97 -2.05 18.72
N ASP A 279 -10.79 -3.12 18.67
CA ASP A 279 -11.90 -3.42 19.61
C ASP A 279 -13.00 -2.35 19.70
N THR A 280 -13.59 -1.98 18.57
CA THR A 280 -14.75 -1.07 18.55
C THR A 280 -16.00 -1.66 19.25
N ALA A 281 -16.08 -2.99 19.42
CA ALA A 281 -17.23 -3.67 20.05
C ALA A 281 -17.35 -3.33 21.56
N GLY A 282 -16.22 -3.16 22.25
CA GLY A 282 -16.20 -2.73 23.65
C GLY A 282 -16.59 -1.26 23.84
N ILE A 283 -16.40 -0.42 22.81
CA ILE A 283 -16.69 1.01 22.86
C ILE A 283 -18.16 1.31 22.52
N ARG A 284 -18.79 0.50 21.64
CA ARG A 284 -20.19 0.75 21.16
C ARG A 284 -21.26 0.10 22.03
N LYS A 285 -20.94 -0.93 22.85
CA LYS A 285 -21.91 -1.58 23.76
C LYS A 285 -21.90 -0.90 25.12
N THR A 286 -22.69 0.16 25.25
CA THR A 286 -23.05 0.75 26.54
C THR A 286 -24.24 0.00 27.13
N ALA A 287 -24.04 -0.91 28.07
CA ALA A 287 -24.97 -1.25 29.16
C ALA A 287 -24.33 -2.28 30.11
N ASP A 288 -24.04 -1.89 31.30
CA ASP A 288 -24.11 -2.50 32.64
C ASP A 288 -23.59 -3.93 32.95
N THR A 289 -23.06 -4.74 32.02
CA THR A 289 -22.74 -6.13 32.37
C THR A 289 -21.32 -6.62 32.00
N VAL A 290 -20.38 -5.73 31.56
CA VAL A 290 -19.08 -6.16 31.01
C VAL A 290 -17.86 -5.44 31.61
N GLU A 291 -17.99 -4.86 32.82
CA GLU A 291 -16.91 -4.04 33.43
C GLU A 291 -15.59 -4.79 33.72
N LYS A 292 -15.62 -6.10 34.01
CA LYS A 292 -14.39 -6.86 34.28
C LYS A 292 -13.74 -7.43 33.01
N ILE A 293 -14.53 -7.77 32.00
CA ILE A 293 -14.02 -8.34 30.72
C ILE A 293 -13.38 -7.23 29.84
N GLY A 294 -13.77 -5.97 30.04
CA GLY A 294 -13.29 -4.82 29.26
C GLY A 294 -11.82 -4.45 29.54
N VAL A 295 -11.38 -4.51 30.80
CA VAL A 295 -10.00 -4.11 31.16
C VAL A 295 -8.98 -5.14 30.70
N ASP A 296 -9.27 -6.43 30.85
CA ASP A 296 -8.34 -7.51 30.44
C ASP A 296 -8.19 -7.59 28.91
N ARG A 297 -9.27 -7.38 28.14
CA ARG A 297 -9.21 -7.27 26.68
C ARG A 297 -8.49 -5.99 26.23
N ALA A 298 -8.76 -4.88 26.87
CA ALA A 298 -8.05 -3.63 26.59
C ALA A 298 -6.54 -3.74 26.82
N LEU A 299 -6.14 -4.54 27.83
CA LEU A 299 -4.75 -4.89 28.10
C LEU A 299 -4.13 -5.76 26.98
N GLU A 300 -4.88 -6.71 26.43
CA GLU A 300 -4.43 -7.51 25.29
C GLU A 300 -4.23 -6.65 24.03
N HIS A 301 -5.23 -5.86 23.67
CA HIS A 301 -5.15 -4.98 22.51
C HIS A 301 -4.09 -3.89 22.65
N ALA A 302 -3.84 -3.39 23.86
CA ALA A 302 -2.77 -2.43 24.10
C ALA A 302 -1.36 -3.01 23.85
N LYS A 303 -1.18 -4.35 23.85
CA LYS A 303 0.11 -4.97 23.52
C LYS A 303 0.46 -4.82 22.04
N ASP A 304 -0.54 -4.88 21.17
CA ASP A 304 -0.40 -4.88 19.73
C ASP A 304 -0.64 -3.50 19.09
N ALA A 305 -1.01 -2.51 19.91
CA ALA A 305 -1.28 -1.15 19.46
C ALA A 305 0.01 -0.34 19.26
N ASP A 306 0.05 0.44 18.19
CA ASP A 306 1.09 1.43 17.91
C ASP A 306 0.86 2.71 18.74
N LEU A 307 -0.42 3.02 19.06
CA LEU A 307 -0.85 4.19 19.81
C LEU A 307 -1.93 3.86 20.82
N ILE A 308 -1.81 4.38 22.03
CA ILE A 308 -2.86 4.36 23.05
C ILE A 308 -3.43 5.75 23.20
N LEU A 309 -4.74 5.93 22.97
CA LEU A 309 -5.49 7.14 23.31
C LEU A 309 -6.19 6.89 24.64
N TYR A 310 -5.70 7.51 25.71
CA TYR A 310 -6.30 7.40 27.05
C TYR A 310 -7.24 8.55 27.29
N VAL A 311 -8.55 8.31 27.30
CA VAL A 311 -9.61 9.29 27.48
C VAL A 311 -9.98 9.37 28.96
N VAL A 312 -9.81 10.56 29.54
CA VAL A 312 -10.09 10.87 30.94
C VAL A 312 -11.15 11.96 31.01
N ASP A 313 -12.15 11.80 31.88
CA ASP A 313 -13.11 12.87 32.20
C ASP A 313 -12.45 13.91 33.12
N ALA A 314 -12.15 15.07 32.57
CA ALA A 314 -11.45 16.12 33.31
C ALA A 314 -12.29 16.72 34.49
N SER A 315 -13.60 16.48 34.49
CA SER A 315 -14.52 17.04 35.49
C SER A 315 -14.68 16.19 36.77
N VAL A 316 -14.03 15.01 36.83
CA VAL A 316 -14.11 14.10 37.98
C VAL A 316 -12.72 13.69 38.45
N PRO A 317 -12.50 13.46 39.78
CA PRO A 317 -11.19 13.04 40.27
C PRO A 317 -10.80 11.65 39.78
N LEU A 318 -9.48 11.40 39.70
CA LEU A 318 -8.91 10.08 39.38
C LEU A 318 -9.21 9.06 40.47
N ASP A 319 -9.37 7.78 40.07
CA ASP A 319 -9.60 6.66 40.97
C ASP A 319 -8.62 5.50 40.71
N GLU A 320 -8.85 4.36 41.39
CA GLU A 320 -7.99 3.15 41.24
C GLU A 320 -7.99 2.56 39.83
N ASN A 321 -9.06 2.75 39.04
CA ASN A 321 -9.12 2.27 37.66
C ASN A 321 -8.25 3.12 36.75
N ASP A 322 -8.21 4.44 36.98
CA ASP A 322 -7.29 5.33 36.29
C ASP A 322 -5.83 4.94 36.58
N ALA A 323 -5.51 4.62 37.84
CA ALA A 323 -4.17 4.17 38.22
C ALA A 323 -3.73 2.92 37.45
N LYS A 324 -4.65 1.93 37.28
CA LYS A 324 -4.40 0.72 36.50
C LYS A 324 -4.16 1.03 35.01
N ILE A 325 -4.96 1.91 34.42
CA ILE A 325 -4.79 2.31 33.03
C ILE A 325 -3.47 3.06 32.85
N MET A 326 -3.12 3.98 33.74
CA MET A 326 -1.84 4.71 33.67
C MET A 326 -0.62 3.78 33.76
N GLU A 327 -0.71 2.66 34.47
CA GLU A 327 0.37 1.66 34.49
C GLU A 327 0.58 1.00 33.12
N ILE A 328 -0.49 0.83 32.33
CA ILE A 328 -0.43 0.27 30.98
C ILE A 328 0.29 1.23 30.00
N LEU A 329 0.21 2.53 30.24
CA LEU A 329 0.84 3.54 29.36
C LEU A 329 2.36 3.54 29.44
N LYS A 330 2.94 3.07 30.56
CA LYS A 330 4.39 3.11 30.81
C LYS A 330 5.18 2.41 29.71
N GLY A 331 6.12 3.14 29.10
CA GLY A 331 7.00 2.61 28.04
C GLY A 331 6.31 2.40 26.69
N ARG A 332 5.09 2.92 26.50
CA ARG A 332 4.33 2.82 25.24
C ARG A 332 4.07 4.21 24.66
N LYS A 333 3.86 4.27 23.36
CA LYS A 333 3.39 5.49 22.71
C LYS A 333 1.93 5.71 23.10
N ALA A 334 1.68 6.74 23.88
CA ALA A 334 0.35 7.10 24.39
C ALA A 334 0.12 8.60 24.34
N ILE A 335 -1.13 9.00 24.17
CA ILE A 335 -1.60 10.37 24.31
C ILE A 335 -2.77 10.35 25.31
N VAL A 336 -2.72 11.21 26.32
CA VAL A 336 -3.81 11.38 27.28
C VAL A 336 -4.73 12.48 26.79
N LEU A 337 -6.01 12.18 26.69
CA LEU A 337 -7.06 13.13 26.27
C LEU A 337 -7.91 13.50 27.47
N LEU A 338 -7.71 14.70 28.01
CA LEU A 338 -8.56 15.30 29.05
C LEU A 338 -9.84 15.77 28.36
N ASN A 339 -10.85 14.90 28.35
CA ASN A 339 -12.13 15.17 27.70
C ASN A 339 -13.07 15.96 28.63
N LYS A 340 -14.10 16.53 28.04
CA LYS A 340 -15.09 17.45 28.68
C LYS A 340 -14.46 18.75 29.19
N SER A 341 -13.51 19.28 28.42
CA SER A 341 -12.89 20.59 28.72
C SER A 341 -13.89 21.77 28.71
N ASP A 342 -15.11 21.55 28.22
CA ASP A 342 -16.27 22.44 28.32
C ASP A 342 -16.86 22.54 29.73
N LEU A 343 -16.47 21.61 30.63
CA LEU A 343 -16.87 21.64 32.06
C LEU A 343 -15.71 22.13 32.93
N THR A 344 -16.05 22.43 34.22
CA THR A 344 -15.02 22.81 35.17
C THR A 344 -14.05 21.64 35.43
N ALA A 345 -12.80 21.84 35.07
CA ALA A 345 -11.78 20.81 35.25
C ALA A 345 -11.43 20.65 36.75
N VAL A 346 -11.30 19.37 37.16
CA VAL A 346 -10.82 18.93 38.48
C VAL A 346 -9.40 18.34 38.35
N ILE A 347 -9.04 17.92 37.15
CA ILE A 347 -7.73 17.34 36.83
C ILE A 347 -6.95 18.35 35.97
N GLU A 348 -5.73 18.67 36.40
CA GLU A 348 -4.86 19.57 35.65
C GLU A 348 -3.95 18.81 34.67
N LYS A 349 -3.61 19.47 33.56
CA LYS A 349 -2.80 18.89 32.46
C LYS A 349 -1.41 18.48 32.96
N GLU A 350 -0.76 19.37 33.72
CA GLU A 350 0.58 19.20 34.29
C GLU A 350 0.65 18.01 35.27
N GLU A 351 -0.41 17.80 36.03
CA GLU A 351 -0.51 16.66 36.94
C GLU A 351 -0.56 15.32 36.17
N MET A 352 -1.34 15.28 35.10
CA MET A 352 -1.44 14.09 34.27
C MET A 352 -0.16 13.80 33.49
N GLU A 353 0.53 14.84 32.99
CA GLU A 353 1.85 14.68 32.33
C GLU A 353 2.88 14.08 33.29
N GLN A 354 2.94 14.54 34.53
CA GLN A 354 3.85 14.02 35.55
C GLN A 354 3.52 12.56 35.93
N LYS A 355 2.24 12.19 36.02
CA LYS A 355 1.81 10.84 36.39
C LYS A 355 2.00 9.82 35.29
N THR A 356 1.79 10.20 34.04
CA THR A 356 1.79 9.28 32.89
C THR A 356 3.09 9.30 32.09
N GLY A 357 3.82 10.41 32.12
CA GLY A 357 4.97 10.65 31.24
C GLY A 357 4.58 10.76 29.75
N ALA A 358 3.28 10.86 29.44
CA ALA A 358 2.75 10.96 28.11
C ALA A 358 2.24 12.38 27.82
N PRO A 359 2.22 12.84 26.55
CA PRO A 359 1.61 14.09 26.17
C PRO A 359 0.13 14.13 26.57
N VAL A 360 -0.32 15.26 27.09
CA VAL A 360 -1.71 15.48 27.54
C VAL A 360 -2.35 16.56 26.70
N ILE A 361 -3.53 16.30 26.17
CA ILE A 361 -4.29 17.22 25.32
C ILE A 361 -5.69 17.42 25.93
N SER A 362 -6.11 18.65 26.04
CA SER A 362 -7.46 18.98 26.46
C SER A 362 -8.41 18.99 25.27
N ILE A 363 -9.48 18.19 25.34
CA ILE A 363 -10.47 18.06 24.27
C ILE A 363 -11.89 18.25 24.82
N SER A 364 -12.80 18.68 23.96
CA SER A 364 -14.23 18.51 24.17
C SER A 364 -14.81 17.77 22.96
N ALA A 365 -15.14 16.49 23.16
CA ALA A 365 -15.80 15.72 22.12
C ALA A 365 -17.21 16.24 21.79
N ARG A 366 -17.81 17.06 22.67
CA ARG A 366 -19.10 17.71 22.46
C ARG A 366 -18.99 18.96 21.62
N GLU A 367 -17.94 19.77 21.85
CA GLU A 367 -17.73 21.05 21.17
C GLU A 367 -16.69 20.96 20.05
N GLU A 368 -16.25 19.71 19.74
CA GLU A 368 -15.33 19.38 18.66
C GLU A 368 -13.98 20.13 18.74
N THR A 369 -13.49 20.40 19.97
CA THR A 369 -12.25 21.14 20.22
C THR A 369 -11.08 20.21 20.58
N GLY A 370 -9.83 20.66 20.31
CA GLY A 370 -8.60 19.94 20.64
C GLY A 370 -8.12 18.94 19.58
N MET A 371 -8.84 18.78 18.46
CA MET A 371 -8.48 17.81 17.41
C MET A 371 -7.23 18.23 16.63
N GLU A 372 -6.98 19.53 16.49
CA GLU A 372 -5.76 20.04 15.84
C GLU A 372 -4.51 19.73 16.65
N GLU A 373 -4.58 19.89 17.99
CA GLU A 373 -3.47 19.56 18.88
C GLU A 373 -3.19 18.05 18.87
N LEU A 374 -4.24 17.21 18.78
CA LEU A 374 -4.12 15.75 18.65
C LEU A 374 -3.42 15.38 17.34
N GLU A 375 -3.81 15.98 16.22
CA GLU A 375 -3.17 15.78 14.92
C GLU A 375 -1.68 16.13 14.96
N GLU A 376 -1.34 17.33 15.46
CA GLU A 376 0.06 17.78 15.57
C GLU A 376 0.90 16.86 16.45
N GLN A 377 0.34 16.42 17.57
CA GLN A 377 1.03 15.49 18.47
C GLN A 377 1.27 14.14 17.83
N MET A 378 0.32 13.62 17.05
CA MET A 378 0.48 12.39 16.29
C MET A 378 1.54 12.54 15.20
N LYS A 379 1.55 13.66 14.46
CA LYS A 379 2.59 13.95 13.47
C LYS A 379 3.99 13.96 14.10
N LYS A 380 4.16 14.61 15.26
CA LYS A 380 5.43 14.61 16.00
C LYS A 380 5.85 13.20 16.44
N MET A 381 4.90 12.39 16.88
CA MET A 381 5.17 11.07 17.44
C MET A 381 5.51 10.00 16.39
N PHE A 382 4.92 10.10 15.19
CA PHE A 382 4.99 9.05 14.18
C PHE A 382 5.66 9.47 12.87
N PHE A 383 5.75 10.78 12.56
CA PHE A 383 6.18 11.29 11.26
C PHE A 383 7.21 12.42 11.37
N GLN A 384 8.01 12.46 12.45
CA GLN A 384 9.05 13.47 12.71
C GLN A 384 8.57 14.92 12.54
N GLY A 385 7.27 15.17 12.67
CA GLY A 385 6.64 16.48 12.64
C GLY A 385 5.99 16.89 11.33
N GLU A 386 6.56 16.55 10.17
CA GLU A 386 5.98 16.85 8.85
C GLU A 386 5.92 15.61 7.96
N ILE A 387 4.77 15.41 7.30
CA ILE A 387 4.63 14.43 6.24
C ILE A 387 4.81 15.17 4.92
N SER A 388 5.97 15.00 4.29
CA SER A 388 6.29 15.60 2.98
C SER A 388 6.27 14.54 1.88
N PHE A 389 5.63 14.85 0.75
CA PHE A 389 5.58 13.97 -0.43
C PHE A 389 6.30 14.58 -1.63
N ASN A 390 7.02 15.70 -1.45
CA ASN A 390 7.58 16.44 -2.57
C ASN A 390 8.76 15.73 -3.24
N ASP A 391 9.64 15.04 -2.48
CA ASP A 391 10.77 14.27 -3.01
C ASP A 391 11.14 13.08 -2.10
N GLU A 392 10.34 12.79 -1.08
CA GLU A 392 10.62 11.69 -0.15
C GLU A 392 10.06 10.37 -0.68
N VAL A 393 10.90 9.34 -0.61
CA VAL A 393 10.54 7.97 -0.99
C VAL A 393 10.21 7.20 0.28
N TYR A 394 8.96 6.80 0.43
CA TYR A 394 8.52 5.96 1.54
C TYR A 394 8.49 4.49 1.11
N ILE A 395 9.11 3.64 1.91
CA ILE A 395 9.03 2.18 1.76
C ILE A 395 7.81 1.71 2.56
N THR A 396 6.78 1.25 1.87
CA THR A 396 5.52 0.83 2.49
C THR A 396 5.39 -0.69 2.62
N ASN A 397 6.18 -1.44 1.84
CA ASN A 397 6.06 -2.88 1.71
C ASN A 397 7.13 -3.61 2.54
N ALA A 398 6.70 -4.63 3.31
CA ALA A 398 7.60 -5.44 4.14
C ALA A 398 8.66 -6.19 3.31
N ARG A 399 8.31 -6.65 2.09
CA ARG A 399 9.25 -7.28 1.15
C ARG A 399 10.39 -6.33 0.77
N HIS A 400 10.07 -5.07 0.46
CA HIS A 400 11.08 -4.05 0.16
C HIS A 400 11.99 -3.79 1.37
N LYS A 401 11.41 -3.68 2.58
CA LYS A 401 12.16 -3.50 3.83
C LYS A 401 13.14 -4.64 4.05
N GLN A 402 12.71 -5.89 3.86
CA GLN A 402 13.56 -7.07 4.03
C GLN A 402 14.72 -7.07 3.04
N ALA A 403 14.47 -6.84 1.76
CA ALA A 403 15.50 -6.78 0.73
C ALA A 403 16.53 -5.65 0.99
N LEU A 404 16.06 -4.48 1.48
CA LEU A 404 16.95 -3.40 1.90
C LEU A 404 17.82 -3.77 3.10
N LEU A 405 17.29 -4.56 4.05
CA LEU A 405 18.07 -5.04 5.21
C LEU A 405 19.20 -6.00 4.77
N GLU A 406 18.89 -6.94 3.86
CA GLU A 406 19.89 -7.86 3.34
C GLU A 406 20.95 -7.11 2.48
N ALA A 407 20.52 -6.15 1.65
CA ALA A 407 21.43 -5.31 0.89
C ALA A 407 22.36 -4.48 1.82
N LYS A 408 21.82 -3.90 2.90
CA LYS A 408 22.61 -3.20 3.91
C LYS A 408 23.66 -4.11 4.53
N LYS A 409 23.27 -5.32 4.92
CA LYS A 409 24.17 -6.32 5.51
C LYS A 409 25.31 -6.68 4.55
N SER A 410 25.01 -6.87 3.27
CA SER A 410 26.03 -7.16 2.26
C SER A 410 27.00 -5.99 2.08
N LEU A 411 26.51 -4.73 2.07
CA LEU A 411 27.37 -3.55 2.05
C LEU A 411 28.26 -3.43 3.33
N GLU A 412 27.75 -3.85 4.48
CA GLU A 412 28.51 -3.90 5.73
C GLU A 412 29.61 -4.97 5.68
N LEU A 413 29.35 -6.13 5.07
CA LEU A 413 30.35 -7.16 4.83
C LEU A 413 31.44 -6.65 3.89
N THR A 414 31.07 -5.99 2.78
CA THR A 414 32.04 -5.36 1.87
C THR A 414 32.94 -4.37 2.60
N ALA A 415 32.37 -3.48 3.42
CA ALA A 415 33.14 -2.51 4.22
C ALA A 415 34.12 -3.23 5.17
N GLY A 416 33.66 -4.26 5.86
CA GLY A 416 34.52 -5.06 6.76
C GLY A 416 35.66 -5.80 6.03
N SER A 417 35.39 -6.33 4.84
CA SER A 417 36.39 -6.98 4.00
C SER A 417 37.49 -6.00 3.55
N ILE A 418 37.06 -4.76 3.20
CA ILE A 418 38.02 -3.68 2.87
C ILE A 418 38.88 -3.31 4.08
N GLU A 419 38.27 -3.11 5.26
CA GLU A 419 39.00 -2.77 6.49
C GLU A 419 39.99 -3.86 6.93
N MET A 420 39.68 -5.13 6.68
CA MET A 420 40.53 -6.27 6.96
C MET A 420 41.65 -6.48 5.92
N GLY A 421 41.65 -5.71 4.82
CA GLY A 421 42.59 -5.86 3.71
C GLY A 421 42.45 -7.21 3.00
N MET A 422 41.20 -7.70 2.85
CA MET A 422 40.93 -8.94 2.11
C MET A 422 41.19 -8.74 0.61
N PRO A 423 41.43 -9.82 -0.15
CA PRO A 423 41.52 -9.76 -1.61
C PRO A 423 40.24 -9.22 -2.25
N GLU A 424 40.35 -8.56 -3.39
CA GLU A 424 39.30 -7.80 -4.04
C GLU A 424 38.16 -8.69 -4.60
N ASP A 425 38.39 -9.96 -4.87
CA ASP A 425 37.40 -10.95 -5.25
C ASP A 425 36.30 -11.13 -4.16
N PHE A 426 36.66 -10.95 -2.88
CA PHE A 426 35.67 -10.95 -1.80
C PHE A 426 34.73 -9.74 -1.87
N PHE A 427 35.21 -8.59 -2.34
CA PHE A 427 34.36 -7.39 -2.46
C PHE A 427 33.29 -7.59 -3.53
N SER A 428 33.63 -8.21 -4.68
CA SER A 428 32.67 -8.42 -5.77
C SER A 428 31.52 -9.32 -5.37
N ILE A 429 31.77 -10.36 -4.56
CA ILE A 429 30.75 -11.28 -4.05
C ILE A 429 29.70 -10.55 -3.22
N ASP A 430 30.14 -9.77 -2.22
CA ASP A 430 29.25 -9.08 -1.31
C ASP A 430 28.51 -7.92 -2.03
N LEU A 431 29.20 -7.21 -2.93
CA LEU A 431 28.57 -6.20 -3.78
C LEU A 431 27.50 -6.81 -4.70
N MET A 432 27.76 -7.99 -5.28
CA MET A 432 26.79 -8.70 -6.12
C MET A 432 25.57 -9.10 -5.31
N ASN A 433 25.73 -9.63 -4.09
CA ASN A 433 24.64 -9.93 -3.19
C ASN A 433 23.77 -8.69 -2.91
N ALA A 434 24.40 -7.54 -2.60
CA ALA A 434 23.67 -6.29 -2.41
C ALA A 434 22.92 -5.85 -3.68
N TYR A 435 23.53 -5.99 -4.85
CA TYR A 435 22.93 -5.67 -6.13
C TYR A 435 21.72 -6.55 -6.46
N GLU A 436 21.79 -7.86 -6.19
CA GLU A 436 20.71 -8.81 -6.41
C GLU A 436 19.54 -8.54 -5.47
N GLU A 437 19.79 -8.36 -4.16
CA GLU A 437 18.75 -8.05 -3.18
C GLU A 437 17.98 -6.76 -3.54
N LEU A 438 18.67 -5.71 -3.95
CA LEU A 438 18.05 -4.50 -4.46
C LEU A 438 17.25 -4.76 -5.75
N GLY A 439 17.69 -5.69 -6.58
CA GLY A 439 17.00 -6.13 -7.80
C GLY A 439 15.66 -6.79 -7.52
N LEU A 440 15.57 -7.58 -6.44
CA LEU A 440 14.31 -8.21 -6.01
C LEU A 440 13.22 -7.16 -5.73
N ILE A 441 13.57 -5.96 -5.25
CA ILE A 441 12.60 -4.89 -4.96
C ILE A 441 11.85 -4.48 -6.23
N ILE A 442 12.57 -4.26 -7.32
CA ILE A 442 12.01 -3.77 -8.59
C ILE A 442 11.57 -4.89 -9.53
N GLY A 443 11.73 -6.16 -9.11
CA GLY A 443 11.32 -7.32 -9.88
C GLY A 443 12.34 -7.79 -10.92
N GLU A 444 13.60 -7.37 -10.82
CA GLU A 444 14.69 -7.93 -11.59
C GLU A 444 15.19 -9.19 -10.86
N ALA A 445 15.25 -10.34 -11.54
CA ALA A 445 15.63 -11.65 -10.99
C ALA A 445 14.64 -12.31 -10.00
N VAL A 446 13.35 -11.94 -10.04
CA VAL A 446 12.31 -12.65 -9.28
C VAL A 446 11.89 -13.95 -9.96
N GLY A 447 11.70 -15.00 -9.15
CA GLY A 447 11.14 -16.27 -9.61
C GLY A 447 9.64 -16.19 -9.90
N GLU A 448 9.17 -17.12 -10.74
CA GLU A 448 7.75 -17.22 -11.15
C GLU A 448 6.80 -17.38 -9.96
N ASP A 449 7.17 -18.19 -8.96
CA ASP A 449 6.36 -18.45 -7.78
C ASP A 449 6.11 -17.18 -6.96
N LEU A 450 7.13 -16.33 -6.78
CA LEU A 450 6.99 -15.06 -6.05
C LEU A 450 6.08 -14.08 -6.81
N VAL A 451 6.24 -14.01 -8.14
CA VAL A 451 5.36 -13.19 -8.99
C VAL A 451 3.92 -13.65 -8.86
N ASN A 452 3.66 -14.95 -8.97
CA ASN A 452 2.32 -15.52 -8.83
C ASN A 452 1.72 -15.25 -7.45
N GLU A 453 2.50 -15.39 -6.37
CA GLU A 453 2.03 -15.10 -5.01
C GLU A 453 1.63 -13.63 -4.84
N ILE A 454 2.44 -12.68 -5.32
CA ILE A 454 2.14 -11.25 -5.23
C ILE A 454 0.83 -10.95 -5.95
N PHE A 455 0.67 -11.39 -7.19
CA PHE A 455 -0.51 -11.07 -8.00
C PHE A 455 -1.77 -11.81 -7.57
N SER A 456 -1.66 -12.97 -6.91
CA SER A 456 -2.81 -13.68 -6.35
C SER A 456 -3.62 -12.88 -5.33
N LYS A 457 -3.01 -11.87 -4.70
CA LYS A 457 -3.62 -10.97 -3.71
C LYS A 457 -4.35 -9.78 -4.35
N PHE A 458 -4.29 -9.65 -5.68
CA PHE A 458 -4.92 -8.55 -6.41
C PHE A 458 -6.41 -8.82 -6.69
N CYS A 459 -7.14 -7.75 -7.00
CA CYS A 459 -8.53 -7.86 -7.43
C CYS A 459 -8.63 -8.47 -8.82
N THR A 460 -9.69 -9.24 -9.08
CA THR A 460 -10.03 -9.71 -10.45
C THR A 460 -10.32 -8.51 -11.35
N GLY A 461 -9.70 -8.47 -12.53
CA GLY A 461 -9.85 -7.37 -13.49
C GLY A 461 -8.77 -6.28 -13.40
N LYS A 462 -7.78 -6.47 -12.52
CA LYS A 462 -6.57 -5.62 -12.42
C LYS A 462 -5.29 -6.38 -12.71
#